data_3e1075617876a8fd1a9a14be096adc3b
#
_entry.id   3e1075617876a8fd1a9a14be096adc3b
#
_cell.length_a   1.000
_cell.length_b   1.000
_cell.length_c   1.000
_cell.angle_alpha   90.00
_cell.angle_beta   90.00
_cell.angle_gamma   90.00
#
_symmetry.space_group_name_H-M   'P 1'
#
loop_
_entity.id
_entity.type
_entity.pdbx_description
1 polymer ?
#
loop_
_entity_poly.entity_id
_entity_poly.type
_entity_poly.pdbx_seq_one_letter_code
_entity_poly.pdbx_strand_id
1 'polypeptide(L)'
;MDYFDTKNYKFNTESKNGIYIIHGFTNSTYETKELAEYLGNQGFYTHAINLPGHGTSPEDCNRVKFTDWIEYTEQGVAEMSSRCDNIYVIGISMGSVLALHLSSIFPLNAAVFASTVLKFKDSFSTHVLTPLLHRLLPFRDKR
;
A
#
# COMPACT_ATOMS: atom_id res chain seq x y z
N MET A 1 -5.43 -21.69 -2.54
CA MET A 1 -5.00 -20.35 -3.01
C MET A 1 -4.54 -19.61 -1.78
N ASP A 2 -3.22 -19.42 -1.63
CA ASP A 2 -2.68 -18.74 -0.45
C ASP A 2 -2.92 -17.23 -0.60
N TYR A 3 -4.00 -16.75 0.00
CA TYR A 3 -4.32 -15.32 0.09
C TYR A 3 -3.34 -14.54 1.00
N PHE A 4 -2.43 -15.23 1.66
CA PHE A 4 -1.48 -14.68 2.63
C PHE A 4 -0.07 -14.60 2.04
N ASP A 5 0.08 -13.79 1.00
CA ASP A 5 1.41 -13.48 0.49
C ASP A 5 1.96 -12.25 1.23
N THR A 6 3.00 -12.47 2.02
CA THR A 6 3.66 -11.43 2.84
C THR A 6 4.96 -10.92 2.21
N LYS A 7 5.31 -11.41 1.02
CA LYS A 7 6.58 -11.06 0.36
C LYS A 7 6.44 -9.75 -0.40
N ASN A 8 7.48 -8.95 -0.37
CA ASN A 8 7.65 -7.88 -1.33
C ASN A 8 8.13 -8.47 -2.66
N TYR A 9 7.67 -7.92 -3.77
CA TYR A 9 8.07 -8.33 -5.11
C TYR A 9 8.84 -7.22 -5.81
N LYS A 10 10.02 -7.56 -6.33
CA LYS A 10 10.85 -6.66 -7.12
C LYS A 10 11.10 -7.30 -8.48
N PHE A 11 10.88 -6.54 -9.55
CA PHE A 11 11.15 -6.97 -10.93
C PHE A 11 12.01 -5.93 -11.62
N ASN A 12 12.89 -6.37 -12.54
CA ASN A 12 13.74 -5.53 -13.37
C ASN A 12 14.53 -4.45 -12.58
N THR A 13 15.24 -4.89 -11.56
CA THR A 13 15.92 -4.02 -10.57
C THR A 13 17.03 -3.13 -11.15
N GLU A 14 17.47 -3.37 -12.39
CA GLU A 14 18.52 -2.60 -13.07
C GLU A 14 17.98 -1.34 -13.76
N SER A 15 16.65 -1.24 -13.94
CA SER A 15 16.04 -0.06 -14.57
C SER A 15 16.15 1.18 -13.67
N LYS A 16 16.35 2.34 -14.31
CA LYS A 16 16.38 3.66 -13.65
C LYS A 16 15.00 4.32 -13.57
N ASN A 17 13.96 3.65 -14.07
CA ASN A 17 12.58 4.10 -14.00
C ASN A 17 11.85 3.23 -12.95
N GLY A 18 11.72 3.72 -11.73
CA GLY A 18 11.16 2.99 -10.60
C GLY A 18 9.66 3.20 -10.41
N ILE A 19 8.89 2.11 -10.21
CA ILE A 19 7.47 2.16 -9.84
C ILE A 19 7.28 1.49 -8.48
N TYR A 20 6.83 2.25 -7.50
CA TYR A 20 6.49 1.79 -6.16
C TYR A 20 5.00 1.53 -6.08
N ILE A 21 4.58 0.30 -5.68
CA ILE A 21 3.18 -0.14 -5.77
C ILE A 21 2.68 -0.52 -4.38
N ILE A 22 1.56 0.09 -3.95
CA ILE A 22 1.00 -0.01 -2.61
C ILE A 22 -0.42 -0.58 -2.70
N HIS A 23 -0.65 -1.74 -2.05
CA HIS A 23 -1.95 -2.42 -2.01
C HIS A 23 -2.96 -1.75 -1.07
N GLY A 24 -4.21 -2.22 -1.11
CA GLY A 24 -5.31 -1.75 -0.27
C GLY A 24 -5.33 -2.35 1.15
N PHE A 25 -6.17 -1.77 2.02
CA PHE A 25 -6.38 -2.27 3.39
C PHE A 25 -6.93 -3.71 3.39
N THR A 26 -6.47 -4.52 4.32
CA THR A 26 -6.80 -5.95 4.45
C THR A 26 -6.43 -6.81 3.22
N ASN A 27 -5.59 -6.31 2.33
CA ASN A 27 -5.04 -7.04 1.21
C ASN A 27 -3.53 -7.30 1.42
N SER A 28 -2.83 -7.71 0.39
CA SER A 28 -1.38 -7.96 0.40
C SER A 28 -0.81 -7.73 -1.00
N THR A 29 0.45 -8.04 -1.19
CA THR A 29 1.10 -8.08 -2.51
C THR A 29 0.44 -9.05 -3.50
N TYR A 30 -0.40 -9.96 -3.03
CA TYR A 30 -1.24 -10.80 -3.90
C TYR A 30 -2.07 -9.96 -4.90
N GLU A 31 -2.59 -8.79 -4.44
CA GLU A 31 -3.37 -7.88 -5.29
C GLU A 31 -2.51 -7.19 -6.38
N THR A 32 -1.24 -6.97 -6.11
CA THR A 32 -0.38 -6.08 -6.91
C THR A 32 0.75 -6.78 -7.65
N LYS A 33 1.00 -8.05 -7.35
CA LYS A 33 2.11 -8.83 -7.92
C LYS A 33 2.06 -8.92 -9.44
N GLU A 34 0.90 -9.28 -10.01
CA GLU A 34 0.74 -9.42 -11.46
C GLU A 34 0.96 -8.09 -12.18
N LEU A 35 0.45 -6.98 -11.61
CA LEU A 35 0.70 -5.64 -12.13
C LEU A 35 2.19 -5.30 -12.08
N ALA A 36 2.85 -5.61 -10.96
CA ALA A 36 4.28 -5.34 -10.80
C ALA A 36 5.11 -6.14 -11.81
N GLU A 37 4.80 -7.42 -12.01
CA GLU A 37 5.46 -8.28 -13.00
C GLU A 37 5.23 -7.77 -14.42
N TYR A 38 3.99 -7.42 -14.75
CA TYR A 38 3.67 -6.86 -16.07
C TYR A 38 4.48 -5.59 -16.36
N LEU A 39 4.50 -4.63 -15.44
CA LEU A 39 5.25 -3.38 -15.60
C LEU A 39 6.76 -3.61 -15.60
N GLY A 40 7.25 -4.59 -14.82
CA GLY A 40 8.64 -5.02 -14.86
C GLY A 40 9.04 -5.53 -16.25
N ASN A 41 8.18 -6.31 -16.89
CA ASN A 41 8.38 -6.80 -18.26
C ASN A 41 8.29 -5.67 -19.32
N GLN A 42 7.68 -4.52 -18.99
CA GLN A 42 7.68 -3.32 -19.83
C GLN A 42 8.93 -2.43 -19.63
N GLY A 43 9.90 -2.87 -18.83
CA GLY A 43 11.18 -2.19 -18.65
C GLY A 43 11.27 -1.29 -17.41
N PHE A 44 10.28 -1.28 -16.52
CA PHE A 44 10.34 -0.54 -15.26
C PHE A 44 10.93 -1.38 -14.13
N TYR A 45 11.72 -0.77 -13.24
CA TYR A 45 11.96 -1.38 -11.95
C TYR A 45 10.70 -1.26 -11.10
N THR A 46 10.04 -2.37 -10.80
CA THR A 46 8.84 -2.37 -9.97
C THR A 46 9.12 -2.92 -8.57
N HIS A 47 8.52 -2.31 -7.56
CA HIS A 47 8.56 -2.77 -6.20
C HIS A 47 7.15 -2.77 -5.62
N ALA A 48 6.49 -3.93 -5.65
CA ALA A 48 5.23 -4.15 -4.94
C ALA A 48 5.54 -4.52 -3.49
N ILE A 49 5.06 -3.69 -2.58
CA ILE A 49 5.32 -3.85 -1.14
C ILE A 49 4.15 -4.47 -0.42
N ASN A 50 4.44 -5.27 0.60
CA ASN A 50 3.45 -5.69 1.59
C ASN A 50 3.54 -4.76 2.80
N LEU A 51 2.45 -4.07 3.12
CA LEU A 51 2.39 -3.16 4.25
C LEU A 51 2.53 -3.93 5.58
N PRO A 52 3.21 -3.37 6.59
CA PRO A 52 3.32 -3.98 7.91
C PRO A 52 1.97 -4.45 8.46
N GLY A 53 1.92 -5.66 9.01
CA GLY A 53 0.72 -6.27 9.58
C GLY A 53 -0.28 -6.81 8.55
N HIS A 54 -0.02 -6.71 7.24
CA HIS A 54 -0.89 -7.24 6.20
C HIS A 54 -0.40 -8.62 5.71
N GLY A 55 -1.35 -9.41 5.18
CA GLY A 55 -1.07 -10.74 4.64
C GLY A 55 -0.76 -11.81 5.71
N THR A 56 -0.96 -11.53 6.99
CA THR A 56 -0.76 -12.44 8.12
C THR A 56 -2.09 -12.66 8.86
N SER A 57 -2.27 -12.07 10.03
CA SER A 57 -3.49 -12.17 10.83
C SER A 57 -4.14 -10.81 11.07
N PRO A 58 -5.46 -10.76 11.36
CA PRO A 58 -6.11 -9.52 11.79
C PRO A 58 -5.47 -8.91 13.04
N GLU A 59 -4.96 -9.75 13.94
CA GLU A 59 -4.27 -9.34 15.16
C GLU A 59 -2.98 -8.58 14.86
N ASP A 60 -2.20 -9.03 13.86
CA ASP A 60 -0.98 -8.36 13.44
C ASP A 60 -1.31 -7.00 12.82
N CYS A 61 -2.35 -6.94 11.98
CA CYS A 61 -2.80 -5.68 11.39
C CYS A 61 -3.26 -4.68 12.47
N ASN A 62 -3.96 -5.15 13.51
CA ASN A 62 -4.43 -4.31 14.62
C ASN A 62 -3.32 -3.77 15.53
N ARG A 63 -2.13 -4.36 15.51
CA ARG A 63 -0.95 -3.87 16.27
C ARG A 63 -0.23 -2.75 15.56
N VAL A 64 -0.41 -2.62 14.25
CA VAL A 64 0.26 -1.61 13.42
C VAL A 64 -0.54 -0.32 13.41
N LYS A 65 0.12 0.81 13.55
CA LYS A 65 -0.48 2.14 13.45
C LYS A 65 -0.40 2.66 12.02
N PHE A 66 -1.26 3.58 11.67
CA PHE A 66 -1.21 4.25 10.36
C PHE A 66 0.13 4.97 10.13
N THR A 67 0.72 5.52 11.17
CA THR A 67 2.06 6.13 11.12
C THR A 67 3.15 5.15 10.70
N ASP A 68 3.04 3.88 11.08
CA ASP A 68 4.02 2.86 10.72
C ASP A 68 3.97 2.57 9.21
N TRP A 69 2.77 2.63 8.60
CA TRP A 69 2.61 2.52 7.15
C TRP A 69 3.15 3.74 6.41
N ILE A 70 2.94 4.95 6.96
CA ILE A 70 3.53 6.18 6.41
C ILE A 70 5.06 6.06 6.40
N GLU A 71 5.67 5.79 7.54
CA GLU A 71 7.13 5.66 7.68
C GLU A 71 7.69 4.56 6.75
N TYR A 72 7.03 3.40 6.68
CA TYR A 72 7.45 2.30 5.83
C TYR A 72 7.42 2.67 4.34
N THR A 73 6.39 3.36 3.89
CA THR A 73 6.26 3.77 2.49
C THR A 73 7.19 4.93 2.14
N GLU A 74 7.42 5.88 3.05
CA GLU A 74 8.41 6.94 2.88
C GLU A 74 9.83 6.37 2.73
N GLN A 75 10.23 5.43 3.60
CA GLN A 75 11.53 4.76 3.53
C GLN A 75 11.69 4.02 2.20
N GLY A 76 10.64 3.32 1.74
CA GLY A 76 10.66 2.59 0.48
C GLY A 76 10.82 3.49 -0.75
N VAL A 77 10.13 4.64 -0.78
CA VAL A 77 10.30 5.62 -1.88
C VAL A 77 11.65 6.30 -1.79
N ALA A 78 12.15 6.63 -0.59
CA ALA A 78 13.49 7.20 -0.42
C ALA A 78 14.58 6.23 -0.90
N GLU A 79 14.47 4.92 -0.58
CA GLU A 79 15.37 3.89 -1.12
C GLU A 79 15.33 3.85 -2.65
N MET A 80 14.12 3.85 -3.23
CA MET A 80 13.96 3.85 -4.68
C MET A 80 14.58 5.10 -5.32
N SER A 81 14.39 6.27 -4.71
CA SER A 81 14.94 7.54 -5.18
C SER A 81 16.48 7.58 -5.16
N SER A 82 17.12 6.80 -4.31
CA SER A 82 18.59 6.69 -4.30
C SER A 82 19.15 5.87 -5.48
N ARG A 83 18.29 5.15 -6.20
CA ARG A 83 18.69 4.18 -7.26
C ARG A 83 18.14 4.52 -8.63
N CYS A 84 17.01 5.21 -8.70
CA CYS A 84 16.28 5.51 -9.92
C CYS A 84 16.30 7.00 -10.23
N ASP A 85 16.33 7.33 -11.51
CA ASP A 85 16.28 8.71 -12.00
C ASP A 85 14.84 9.23 -12.09
N ASN A 86 13.89 8.33 -12.35
CA ASN A 86 12.46 8.63 -12.41
C ASN A 86 11.69 7.73 -11.44
N ILE A 87 10.79 8.34 -10.66
CA ILE A 87 9.99 7.65 -9.64
C ILE A 87 8.52 7.84 -9.93
N TYR A 88 7.82 6.72 -9.94
CA TYR A 88 6.37 6.63 -10.07
C TYR A 88 5.80 5.90 -8.87
N VAL A 89 4.59 6.27 -8.44
CA VAL A 89 3.88 5.58 -7.36
C VAL A 89 2.51 5.15 -7.83
N ILE A 90 2.12 3.92 -7.53
CA ILE A 90 0.76 3.40 -7.75
C ILE A 90 0.19 2.99 -6.40
N GLY A 91 -0.96 3.54 -6.04
CA GLY A 91 -1.68 3.18 -4.83
C GLY A 91 -3.11 2.72 -5.12
N ILE A 92 -3.56 1.69 -4.41
CA ILE A 92 -4.89 1.12 -4.54
C ILE A 92 -5.66 1.29 -3.22
N SER A 93 -6.86 1.87 -3.25
CA SER A 93 -7.72 2.08 -2.08
C SER A 93 -6.99 2.83 -0.96
N MET A 94 -6.74 2.24 0.21
CA MET A 94 -5.91 2.81 1.28
C MET A 94 -4.49 3.13 0.78
N GLY A 95 -3.90 2.27 -0.06
CA GLY A 95 -2.61 2.51 -0.67
C GLY A 95 -2.57 3.78 -1.53
N SER A 96 -3.71 4.20 -2.11
CA SER A 96 -3.79 5.47 -2.84
C SER A 96 -3.79 6.69 -1.92
N VAL A 97 -4.24 6.57 -0.68
CA VAL A 97 -4.11 7.64 0.33
C VAL A 97 -2.64 7.79 0.74
N LEU A 98 -1.92 6.68 0.92
CA LEU A 98 -0.46 6.71 1.15
C LEU A 98 0.30 7.27 -0.05
N ALA A 99 -0.08 6.88 -1.28
CA ALA A 99 0.51 7.43 -2.50
C ALA A 99 0.27 8.95 -2.64
N LEU A 100 -0.90 9.45 -2.22
CA LEU A 100 -1.20 10.88 -2.21
C LEU A 100 -0.30 11.61 -1.21
N HIS A 101 -0.10 11.05 -0.01
CA HIS A 101 0.84 11.57 0.97
C HIS A 101 2.26 11.62 0.41
N LEU A 102 2.75 10.53 -0.19
CA LEU A 102 4.08 10.49 -0.81
C LEU A 102 4.25 11.54 -1.92
N SER A 103 3.20 11.76 -2.71
CA SER A 103 3.21 12.81 -3.75
C SER A 103 3.33 14.23 -3.21
N SER A 104 2.99 14.44 -1.93
CA SER A 104 3.09 15.76 -1.28
C SER A 104 4.49 16.05 -0.73
N ILE A 105 5.33 15.03 -0.55
CA ILE A 105 6.64 15.15 0.10
C ILE A 105 7.82 14.74 -0.78
N PHE A 106 7.59 13.90 -1.81
CA PHE A 106 8.63 13.47 -2.76
C PHE A 106 8.42 14.06 -4.14
N PRO A 107 9.48 14.41 -4.88
CA PRO A 107 9.41 14.87 -6.28
C PRO A 107 9.15 13.68 -7.22
N LEU A 108 7.90 13.17 -7.22
CA LEU A 108 7.51 12.07 -8.10
C LEU A 108 7.30 12.54 -9.54
N ASN A 109 7.66 11.72 -10.51
CA ASN A 109 7.40 11.99 -11.93
C ASN A 109 5.92 11.82 -12.27
N ALA A 110 5.25 10.83 -11.67
CA ALA A 110 3.80 10.68 -11.70
C ALA A 110 3.30 9.76 -10.58
N ALA A 111 2.00 9.86 -10.27
CA ALA A 111 1.33 8.95 -9.35
C ALA A 111 -0.04 8.52 -9.90
N VAL A 112 -0.41 7.27 -9.63
CA VAL A 112 -1.72 6.69 -9.95
C VAL A 112 -2.47 6.40 -8.66
N PHE A 113 -3.68 6.93 -8.56
CA PHE A 113 -4.56 6.78 -7.41
C PHE A 113 -5.79 5.99 -7.82
N ALA A 114 -5.82 4.69 -7.54
CA ALA A 114 -6.93 3.81 -7.87
C ALA A 114 -7.88 3.65 -6.68
N SER A 115 -9.17 3.91 -6.90
CA SER A 115 -10.23 3.73 -5.88
C SER A 115 -9.97 4.46 -4.57
N THR A 116 -9.50 5.70 -4.62
CA THR A 116 -9.12 6.50 -3.44
C THR A 116 -10.32 6.76 -2.52
N VAL A 117 -10.19 6.42 -1.26
CA VAL A 117 -11.21 6.67 -0.23
C VAL A 117 -10.85 7.96 0.53
N LEU A 118 -11.41 9.09 0.09
CA LEU A 118 -11.20 10.39 0.75
C LEU A 118 -12.23 10.71 1.84
N LYS A 119 -13.41 10.07 1.77
CA LYS A 119 -14.50 10.31 2.74
C LYS A 119 -15.38 9.08 2.85
N PHE A 120 -15.75 8.71 4.07
CA PHE A 120 -16.77 7.70 4.32
C PHE A 120 -18.17 8.33 4.24
N LYS A 121 -19.13 7.62 3.63
CA LYS A 121 -20.50 8.10 3.43
C LYS A 121 -21.22 8.33 4.76
N ASP A 122 -20.97 7.49 5.75
CA ASP A 122 -21.55 7.59 7.10
C ASP A 122 -20.47 7.96 8.13
N SER A 123 -20.43 9.26 8.40
CA SER A 123 -19.49 9.84 9.37
C SER A 123 -19.78 9.41 10.81
N PHE A 124 -21.05 9.21 11.18
CA PHE A 124 -21.45 8.82 12.54
C PHE A 124 -21.03 7.37 12.83
N SER A 125 -21.31 6.45 11.90
CA SER A 125 -20.90 5.06 12.02
C SER A 125 -19.38 4.94 12.10
N THR A 126 -18.65 5.69 11.29
CA THR A 126 -17.20 5.61 11.22
C THR A 126 -16.49 6.26 12.42
N HIS A 127 -16.95 7.42 12.87
CA HIS A 127 -16.25 8.19 13.91
C HIS A 127 -16.74 7.90 15.33
N VAL A 128 -17.95 7.40 15.50
CA VAL A 128 -18.57 7.17 16.82
C VAL A 128 -18.82 5.69 17.06
N LEU A 129 -19.57 5.04 16.16
CA LEU A 129 -20.01 3.66 16.38
C LEU A 129 -18.86 2.65 16.26
N THR A 130 -17.99 2.81 15.26
CA THR A 130 -16.86 1.88 15.06
C THR A 130 -15.87 1.90 16.22
N PRO A 131 -15.38 3.05 16.73
CA PRO A 131 -14.50 3.08 17.90
C PRO A 131 -15.17 2.53 19.19
N LEU A 132 -16.49 2.68 19.32
CA LEU A 132 -17.21 2.15 20.46
C LEU A 132 -17.37 0.63 20.38
N LEU A 133 -17.71 0.10 19.22
CA LEU A 133 -17.99 -1.32 19.02
C LEU A 133 -16.72 -2.16 18.83
N HIS A 134 -15.60 -1.58 18.38
CA HIS A 134 -14.39 -2.37 18.14
C HIS A 134 -13.82 -3.02 19.42
N ARG A 135 -14.11 -2.45 20.61
CA ARG A 135 -13.76 -3.05 21.91
C ARG A 135 -14.56 -4.32 22.22
N LEU A 136 -15.78 -4.42 21.67
CA LEU A 136 -16.69 -5.55 21.91
C LEU A 136 -16.60 -6.59 20.78
N LEU A 137 -16.33 -6.12 19.56
CA LEU A 137 -16.26 -6.92 18.33
C LEU A 137 -15.00 -6.56 17.55
N PRO A 138 -13.81 -6.95 18.06
CA PRO A 138 -12.53 -6.52 17.48
C PRO A 138 -12.28 -7.05 16.06
N PHE A 139 -12.93 -8.13 15.66
CA PHE A 139 -12.77 -8.77 14.37
C PHE A 139 -14.12 -9.04 13.70
N ARG A 140 -14.16 -8.87 12.40
CA ARG A 140 -15.29 -9.25 11.55
C ARG A 140 -14.76 -10.00 10.35
N ASP A 141 -15.27 -11.21 10.13
CA ASP A 141 -14.91 -11.99 8.95
C ASP A 141 -15.31 -11.28 7.65
N LYS A 142 -14.43 -11.29 6.69
CA LYS A 142 -14.74 -10.92 5.30
C LYS A 142 -15.62 -12.03 4.71
N ARG A 143 -16.85 -11.73 4.39
CA ARG A 143 -17.74 -12.58 3.58
C ARG A 143 -17.60 -12.21 2.10
#